data_e2b020a0a3e46c91fc1e4ae3645ac444
#
_entry.id   e2b020a0a3e46c91fc1e4ae3645ac444
#
_cell.length_a   1.000
_cell.length_b   1.000
_cell.length_c   1.000
_cell.angle_alpha   90.00
_cell.angle_beta   90.00
_cell.angle_gamma   90.00
#
_symmetry.space_group_name_H-M   'P 1'
#
loop_
_entity.id
_entity.type
_entity.pdbx_description
1 polymer ?
#
loop_
_entity_poly.entity_id
_entity_poly.type
_entity_poly.pdbx_seq_one_letter_code
_entity_poly.pdbx_strand_id
1 'polypeptide(L)'
;RVRRQRQMCIRDRLSIQDTKRETIRVTGRRFLAFLAAMVLGPVSFALAGHRPLAMGIFLLMFTPLCMKWGIQEGISVNTVLMTHILAEGSMGMADIANEALLLFVGTGVGVVLNLYIPGTETAIRSAQGEIEETFISLLSRMASELGTPGENGEQPDGRGFQALEQALGQALEQGERRAYEGMENSLLADTRYYLAYMGLRKNQFAILCRMRDCFSRMESTPDQALVVADLLQSVSGSFHERNNALGLLDELEQVKLQMKAQPLPVRRQEFESRALLYLGLLELEQFLVLKKEFALGLSREEIRRFWGRG
;
A
#
# COMPACT_ATOMS: atom_id res chain seq x y z
N ARG A 1 17.77 13.31 12.61
CA ARG A 1 16.49 12.64 12.22
C ARG A 1 16.37 12.46 10.71
N VAL A 2 16.69 13.46 9.88
CA VAL A 2 16.60 13.39 8.41
C VAL A 2 17.53 12.33 7.77
N ARG A 3 18.73 12.08 8.33
CA ARG A 3 19.63 11.01 7.85
C ARG A 3 19.10 9.60 8.08
N ARG A 4 18.38 9.34 9.18
CA ARG A 4 17.73 8.03 9.43
C ARG A 4 16.57 7.76 8.48
N GLN A 5 15.78 8.77 8.13
CA GLN A 5 14.70 8.61 7.14
C GLN A 5 15.24 8.30 5.72
N ARG A 6 16.36 8.91 5.31
CA ARG A 6 16.98 8.56 4.01
C ARG A 6 17.56 7.15 3.97
N GLN A 7 18.13 6.67 5.09
CA GLN A 7 18.63 5.29 5.17
C GLN A 7 17.49 4.25 5.22
N MET A 8 16.33 4.59 5.80
CA MET A 8 15.14 3.74 5.77
C MET A 8 14.58 3.61 4.35
N CYS A 9 14.45 4.71 3.61
CA CYS A 9 14.03 4.69 2.19
C CYS A 9 14.98 3.91 1.27
N ILE A 10 16.28 3.85 1.56
CA ILE A 10 17.25 3.07 0.77
C ILE A 10 17.15 1.59 1.11
N ARG A 11 16.88 1.25 2.38
CA ARG A 11 16.72 -0.13 2.83
C ARG A 11 15.42 -0.76 2.34
N ASP A 12 14.34 0.01 2.26
CA ASP A 12 13.06 -0.45 1.69
C ASP A 12 13.15 -0.68 0.17
N ARG A 13 14.00 0.07 -0.55
CA ARG A 13 14.24 -0.18 -1.99
C ARG A 13 15.04 -1.45 -2.27
N LEU A 14 15.82 -1.95 -1.30
CA LEU A 14 16.59 -3.19 -1.44
C LEU A 14 15.80 -4.46 -1.05
N SER A 15 14.65 -4.31 -0.42
CA SER A 15 13.77 -5.42 -0.04
C SER A 15 12.57 -5.61 -0.98
N ILE A 16 12.43 -4.81 -2.04
CA ILE A 16 11.41 -4.99 -3.06
C ILE A 16 11.79 -6.23 -3.87
N GLN A 17 11.11 -7.32 -3.60
CA GLN A 17 11.17 -8.54 -4.41
C GLN A 17 10.82 -8.17 -5.86
N ASP A 18 11.50 -8.82 -6.82
CA ASP A 18 11.31 -8.62 -8.25
C ASP A 18 9.84 -8.69 -8.64
N THR A 19 9.22 -7.55 -8.87
CA THR A 19 7.84 -7.46 -9.34
C THR A 19 7.77 -7.90 -10.81
N LYS A 20 6.58 -8.31 -11.28
CA LYS A 20 6.39 -8.73 -12.68
C LYS A 20 6.83 -7.64 -13.67
N ARG A 21 6.59 -6.38 -13.38
CA ARG A 21 7.05 -5.24 -14.20
C ARG A 21 8.55 -5.08 -14.15
N GLU A 22 9.15 -5.20 -12.98
CA GLU A 22 10.60 -5.11 -12.82
C GLU A 22 11.30 -6.28 -13.49
N THR A 23 10.77 -7.51 -13.39
CA THR A 23 11.30 -8.68 -14.09
C THR A 23 11.36 -8.47 -15.61
N ILE A 24 10.30 -7.94 -16.22
CA ILE A 24 10.30 -7.64 -17.67
C ILE A 24 11.29 -6.51 -18.00
N ARG A 25 11.36 -5.47 -17.17
CA ARG A 25 12.30 -4.38 -17.34
C ARG A 25 13.75 -4.85 -17.23
N VAL A 26 14.05 -5.64 -16.21
CA VAL A 26 15.38 -6.24 -15.99
C VAL A 26 15.75 -7.19 -17.16
N THR A 27 14.80 -8.00 -17.62
CA THR A 27 15.01 -8.86 -18.80
C THR A 27 15.34 -8.03 -20.04
N GLY A 28 14.60 -6.96 -20.30
CA GLY A 28 14.88 -6.04 -21.41
C GLY A 28 16.25 -5.36 -21.29
N ARG A 29 16.64 -4.94 -20.09
CA ARG A 29 17.98 -4.38 -19.82
C ARG A 29 19.10 -5.40 -20.01
N ARG A 30 18.91 -6.65 -19.60
CA ARG A 30 19.87 -7.74 -19.84
C ARG A 30 20.04 -8.00 -21.33
N PHE A 31 18.95 -7.97 -22.10
CA PHE A 31 19.02 -8.13 -23.55
C PHE A 31 19.73 -6.95 -24.23
N LEU A 32 19.48 -5.70 -23.83
CA LEU A 32 20.21 -4.53 -24.33
C LEU A 32 21.71 -4.61 -23.99
N ALA A 33 22.04 -5.06 -22.77
CA ALA A 33 23.43 -5.29 -22.38
C ALA A 33 24.09 -6.40 -23.24
N PHE A 34 23.34 -7.45 -23.60
CA PHE A 34 23.82 -8.48 -24.53
C PHE A 34 24.15 -7.91 -25.91
N LEU A 35 23.28 -7.08 -26.49
CA LEU A 35 23.56 -6.44 -27.77
C LEU A 35 24.82 -5.55 -27.70
N ALA A 36 24.98 -4.80 -26.62
CA ALA A 36 26.19 -4.00 -26.42
C ALA A 36 27.45 -4.86 -26.27
N ALA A 37 27.35 -6.01 -25.57
CA ALA A 37 28.45 -6.97 -25.45
C ALA A 37 28.81 -7.57 -26.78
N MET A 38 27.83 -7.91 -27.64
CA MET A 38 28.07 -8.44 -29.00
C MET A 38 28.79 -7.46 -29.93
N VAL A 39 28.69 -6.16 -29.68
CA VAL A 39 29.44 -5.13 -30.42
C VAL A 39 30.84 -4.94 -29.83
N LEU A 40 30.97 -4.86 -28.51
CA LEU A 40 32.26 -4.59 -27.85
C LEU A 40 33.16 -5.79 -27.76
N GLY A 41 32.63 -7.01 -27.75
CA GLY A 41 33.39 -8.26 -27.74
C GLY A 41 34.31 -8.37 -28.93
N PRO A 42 33.81 -8.34 -30.19
CA PRO A 42 34.66 -8.38 -31.38
C PRO A 42 35.71 -7.28 -31.39
N VAL A 43 35.38 -6.07 -30.97
CA VAL A 43 36.35 -4.96 -30.89
C VAL A 43 37.49 -5.28 -29.95
N SER A 44 37.22 -5.81 -28.76
CA SER A 44 38.23 -6.16 -27.75
C SER A 44 39.10 -7.35 -28.24
N PHE A 45 38.50 -8.34 -28.90
CA PHE A 45 39.24 -9.45 -29.48
C PHE A 45 40.09 -9.05 -30.68
N ALA A 46 39.64 -8.11 -31.49
CA ALA A 46 40.45 -7.56 -32.59
C ALA A 46 41.67 -6.79 -32.08
N LEU A 47 41.56 -6.11 -30.92
CA LEU A 47 42.66 -5.34 -30.33
C LEU A 47 43.72 -6.22 -29.64
N ALA A 48 43.33 -7.27 -28.94
CA ALA A 48 44.21 -8.03 -28.07
C ALA A 48 44.28 -9.55 -28.41
N GLY A 49 43.55 -9.99 -29.43
CA GLY A 49 43.40 -11.42 -29.79
C GLY A 49 42.57 -12.15 -28.70
N HIS A 50 42.53 -13.49 -28.84
CA HIS A 50 41.85 -14.35 -27.86
C HIS A 50 42.73 -14.60 -26.65
N ARG A 51 43.07 -13.57 -25.91
CA ARG A 51 43.93 -13.60 -24.71
C ARG A 51 43.17 -13.04 -23.53
N PRO A 52 43.55 -13.38 -22.28
CA PRO A 52 42.90 -12.77 -21.08
C PRO A 52 42.92 -11.26 -21.08
N LEU A 53 43.88 -10.61 -21.76
CA LEU A 53 43.96 -9.16 -21.92
C LEU A 53 42.73 -8.57 -22.65
N ALA A 54 42.19 -9.31 -23.65
CA ALA A 54 40.97 -8.86 -24.35
C ALA A 54 39.78 -8.78 -23.44
N MET A 55 39.68 -9.70 -22.46
CA MET A 55 38.63 -9.64 -21.44
C MET A 55 38.76 -8.40 -20.52
N GLY A 56 40.00 -8.02 -20.16
CA GLY A 56 40.26 -6.79 -19.42
C GLY A 56 39.78 -5.54 -20.20
N ILE A 57 40.13 -5.45 -21.50
CA ILE A 57 39.70 -4.37 -22.38
C ILE A 57 38.18 -4.35 -22.51
N PHE A 58 37.57 -5.53 -22.72
CA PHE A 58 36.09 -5.64 -22.77
C PHE A 58 35.44 -5.07 -21.51
N LEU A 59 35.88 -5.47 -20.31
CA LEU A 59 35.31 -5.02 -19.05
C LEU A 59 35.49 -3.51 -18.84
N LEU A 60 36.66 -2.96 -19.22
CA LEU A 60 36.93 -1.52 -19.12
C LEU A 60 36.02 -0.68 -20.02
N MET A 61 35.59 -1.22 -21.16
CA MET A 61 34.67 -0.53 -22.07
C MET A 61 33.20 -0.79 -21.72
N PHE A 62 32.88 -2.04 -21.42
CA PHE A 62 31.49 -2.52 -21.21
C PHE A 62 30.88 -2.03 -19.91
N THR A 63 31.64 -2.10 -18.79
CA THR A 63 31.11 -1.70 -17.47
C THR A 63 30.68 -0.25 -17.41
N PRO A 64 31.52 0.75 -17.79
CA PRO A 64 31.09 2.15 -17.81
C PRO A 64 29.94 2.43 -18.76
N LEU A 65 29.88 1.76 -19.90
CA LEU A 65 28.77 1.86 -20.84
C LEU A 65 27.45 1.41 -20.21
N CYS A 66 27.46 0.23 -19.58
CA CYS A 66 26.29 -0.31 -18.85
C CYS A 66 25.85 0.61 -17.72
N MET A 67 26.79 1.19 -16.97
CA MET A 67 26.50 2.15 -15.92
C MET A 67 25.86 3.42 -16.46
N LYS A 68 26.37 3.97 -17.57
CA LYS A 68 25.85 5.17 -18.23
C LYS A 68 24.43 4.97 -18.76
N TRP A 69 24.14 3.78 -19.29
CA TRP A 69 22.81 3.45 -19.86
C TRP A 69 21.85 2.86 -18.85
N GLY A 70 22.26 2.64 -17.60
CA GLY A 70 21.39 2.08 -16.55
C GLY A 70 20.98 0.62 -16.81
N ILE A 71 21.87 -0.18 -17.45
CA ILE A 71 21.68 -1.61 -17.77
C ILE A 71 22.65 -2.50 -17.00
N GLN A 72 22.92 -2.15 -15.75
CA GLN A 72 23.91 -2.78 -14.87
C GLN A 72 23.59 -4.26 -14.59
N GLU A 73 22.31 -4.62 -14.60
CA GLU A 73 21.81 -5.97 -14.35
C GLU A 73 22.29 -6.99 -15.40
N GLY A 74 22.72 -6.49 -16.55
CA GLY A 74 23.29 -7.33 -17.61
C GLY A 74 24.81 -7.57 -17.50
N ILE A 75 25.55 -6.82 -16.65
CA ILE A 75 27.03 -6.90 -16.60
C ILE A 75 27.48 -8.31 -16.25
N SER A 76 26.97 -8.89 -15.18
CA SER A 76 27.40 -10.22 -14.70
C SER A 76 27.16 -11.31 -15.74
N VAL A 77 25.94 -11.39 -16.28
CA VAL A 77 25.56 -12.43 -17.25
C VAL A 77 26.39 -12.31 -18.52
N ASN A 78 26.49 -11.11 -19.10
CA ASN A 78 27.22 -10.90 -20.34
C ASN A 78 28.76 -11.07 -20.18
N THR A 79 29.27 -10.79 -18.97
CA THR A 79 30.68 -11.09 -18.67
C THR A 79 30.94 -12.60 -18.74
N VAL A 80 30.05 -13.42 -18.18
CA VAL A 80 30.16 -14.91 -18.27
C VAL A 80 30.05 -15.37 -19.72
N LEU A 81 29.12 -14.86 -20.51
CA LEU A 81 28.99 -15.18 -21.93
C LEU A 81 30.25 -14.85 -22.71
N MET A 82 30.89 -13.71 -22.45
CA MET A 82 32.17 -13.35 -23.10
C MET A 82 33.33 -14.23 -22.67
N THR A 83 33.32 -14.79 -21.44
CA THR A 83 34.36 -15.79 -21.06
C THR A 83 34.20 -17.10 -21.80
N HIS A 84 32.98 -17.53 -22.13
CA HIS A 84 32.75 -18.73 -22.97
C HIS A 84 33.33 -18.51 -24.37
N ILE A 85 33.01 -17.40 -25.03
CA ILE A 85 33.54 -17.05 -26.36
C ILE A 85 35.07 -16.97 -26.36
N LEU A 86 35.64 -16.40 -25.28
CA LEU A 86 37.10 -16.34 -25.12
C LEU A 86 37.73 -17.74 -24.99
N ALA A 87 37.09 -18.65 -24.27
CA ALA A 87 37.55 -20.00 -24.05
C ALA A 87 37.48 -20.86 -25.32
N GLU A 88 36.45 -20.67 -26.14
CA GLU A 88 36.28 -21.35 -27.44
C GLU A 88 37.26 -20.85 -28.50
N GLY A 89 37.81 -19.65 -28.33
CA GLY A 89 38.81 -19.09 -29.24
C GLY A 89 38.24 -18.67 -30.61
N SER A 90 36.93 -18.71 -30.78
CA SER A 90 36.22 -18.32 -31.99
C SER A 90 35.00 -17.42 -31.64
N MET A 91 34.56 -16.65 -32.61
CA MET A 91 33.34 -15.83 -32.49
C MET A 91 32.49 -16.09 -33.75
N GLY A 92 32.14 -17.35 -33.96
CA GLY A 92 31.29 -17.76 -35.07
C GLY A 92 29.83 -17.36 -34.85
N MET A 93 29.06 -17.30 -35.94
CA MET A 93 27.61 -17.05 -35.87
C MET A 93 26.89 -18.15 -35.07
N ALA A 94 27.40 -19.37 -35.06
CA ALA A 94 26.85 -20.48 -34.28
C ALA A 94 27.06 -20.27 -32.78
N ASP A 95 28.22 -19.75 -32.36
CA ASP A 95 28.57 -19.50 -30.97
C ASP A 95 27.71 -18.34 -30.44
N ILE A 96 27.57 -17.26 -31.21
CA ILE A 96 26.68 -16.13 -30.88
C ILE A 96 25.22 -16.61 -30.76
N ALA A 97 24.74 -17.45 -31.67
CA ALA A 97 23.39 -17.98 -31.63
C ALA A 97 23.15 -18.87 -30.40
N ASN A 98 24.14 -19.68 -30.02
CA ASN A 98 24.09 -20.52 -28.81
C ASN A 98 23.99 -19.66 -27.53
N GLU A 99 24.86 -18.65 -27.41
CA GLU A 99 24.85 -17.74 -26.26
C GLU A 99 23.54 -16.90 -26.18
N ALA A 100 23.03 -16.47 -27.34
CA ALA A 100 21.72 -15.81 -27.40
C ALA A 100 20.60 -16.76 -26.97
N LEU A 101 20.64 -18.04 -27.36
CA LEU A 101 19.67 -19.04 -26.94
C LEU A 101 19.73 -19.31 -25.43
N LEU A 102 20.93 -19.44 -24.88
CA LEU A 102 21.14 -19.61 -23.43
C LEU A 102 20.56 -18.42 -22.63
N LEU A 103 20.84 -17.20 -23.09
CA LEU A 103 20.27 -16.00 -22.49
C LEU A 103 18.73 -16.00 -22.55
N PHE A 104 18.18 -16.36 -23.73
CA PHE A 104 16.72 -16.38 -23.94
C PHE A 104 16.04 -17.46 -23.08
N VAL A 105 16.58 -18.65 -23.01
CA VAL A 105 16.05 -19.75 -22.19
C VAL A 105 16.15 -19.39 -20.72
N GLY A 106 17.31 -18.90 -20.23
CA GLY A 106 17.52 -18.56 -18.84
C GLY A 106 16.61 -17.41 -18.38
N THR A 107 16.52 -16.34 -19.17
CA THR A 107 15.64 -15.21 -18.84
C THR A 107 14.18 -15.55 -19.06
N GLY A 108 13.85 -16.34 -20.08
CA GLY A 108 12.48 -16.78 -20.40
C GLY A 108 11.87 -17.64 -19.29
N VAL A 109 12.62 -18.62 -18.80
CA VAL A 109 12.20 -19.44 -17.64
C VAL A 109 11.98 -18.56 -16.41
N GLY A 110 12.88 -17.62 -16.12
CA GLY A 110 12.72 -16.66 -15.01
C GLY A 110 11.46 -15.81 -15.13
N VAL A 111 11.15 -15.32 -16.34
CA VAL A 111 9.92 -14.56 -16.61
C VAL A 111 8.68 -15.45 -16.42
N VAL A 112 8.66 -16.66 -16.97
CA VAL A 112 7.52 -17.59 -16.86
C VAL A 112 7.25 -17.93 -15.39
N LEU A 113 8.27 -18.27 -14.62
CA LEU A 113 8.13 -18.56 -13.19
C LEU A 113 7.58 -17.35 -12.42
N ASN A 114 8.08 -16.15 -12.72
CA ASN A 114 7.61 -14.92 -12.05
C ASN A 114 6.17 -14.56 -12.47
N LEU A 115 5.77 -14.82 -13.72
CA LEU A 115 4.38 -14.62 -14.17
C LEU A 115 3.41 -15.59 -13.49
N TYR A 116 3.86 -16.78 -13.11
CA TYR A 116 3.06 -17.81 -12.44
C TYR A 116 2.83 -17.52 -10.94
N ILE A 117 3.54 -16.57 -10.34
CA ILE A 117 3.30 -16.18 -8.94
C ILE A 117 1.84 -15.72 -8.78
N PRO A 118 1.07 -16.33 -7.83
CA PRO A 118 -0.34 -15.99 -7.62
C PRO A 118 -0.55 -14.51 -7.42
N GLY A 119 -1.64 -13.99 -7.98
CA GLY A 119 -1.95 -12.55 -7.92
C GLY A 119 -2.09 -12.06 -6.49
N THR A 120 -1.50 -10.93 -6.18
CA THR A 120 -1.50 -10.25 -4.87
C THR A 120 -2.91 -9.77 -4.47
N GLU A 121 -3.90 -9.86 -5.38
CA GLU A 121 -5.28 -9.36 -5.16
C GLU A 121 -5.96 -10.05 -3.98
N THR A 122 -5.81 -11.36 -3.84
CA THR A 122 -6.41 -12.13 -2.73
C THR A 122 -5.83 -11.70 -1.39
N ALA A 123 -4.52 -11.45 -1.33
CA ALA A 123 -3.85 -10.98 -0.12
C ALA A 123 -4.27 -9.54 0.26
N ILE A 124 -4.50 -8.68 -0.74
CA ILE A 124 -4.99 -7.31 -0.51
C ILE A 124 -6.43 -7.36 0.01
N ARG A 125 -7.31 -8.20 -0.57
CA ARG A 125 -8.70 -8.34 -0.10
C ARG A 125 -8.79 -8.91 1.30
N SER A 126 -7.92 -9.86 1.65
CA SER A 126 -7.84 -10.36 3.03
C SER A 126 -7.46 -9.23 4.01
N ALA A 127 -6.48 -8.40 3.65
CA ALA A 127 -6.11 -7.24 4.46
C ALA A 127 -7.23 -6.19 4.56
N GLN A 128 -8.02 -5.98 3.49
CA GLN A 128 -9.20 -5.11 3.53
C GLN A 128 -10.23 -5.62 4.54
N GLY A 129 -10.52 -6.94 4.53
CA GLY A 129 -11.46 -7.55 5.49
C GLY A 129 -11.01 -7.34 6.93
N GLU A 130 -9.74 -7.64 7.24
CA GLU A 130 -9.16 -7.45 8.56
C GLU A 130 -9.23 -5.98 9.04
N ILE A 131 -8.93 -5.04 8.15
CA ILE A 131 -9.05 -3.60 8.42
C ILE A 131 -10.50 -3.21 8.71
N GLU A 132 -11.47 -3.67 7.88
CA GLU A 132 -12.89 -3.35 8.08
C GLU A 132 -13.42 -3.93 9.38
N GLU A 133 -13.13 -5.18 9.70
CA GLU A 133 -13.52 -5.82 10.97
C GLU A 133 -12.96 -5.10 12.20
N THR A 134 -11.71 -4.63 12.12
CA THR A 134 -11.10 -3.87 13.23
C THR A 134 -11.73 -2.49 13.39
N PHE A 135 -12.06 -1.78 12.29
CA PHE A 135 -12.83 -0.54 12.34
C PHE A 135 -14.21 -0.74 12.97
N ILE A 136 -14.93 -1.78 12.56
CA ILE A 136 -16.24 -2.15 13.10
C ILE A 136 -16.13 -2.36 14.61
N SER A 137 -15.12 -3.11 15.06
CA SER A 137 -14.87 -3.38 16.47
C SER A 137 -14.58 -2.10 17.27
N LEU A 138 -13.77 -1.19 16.72
CA LEU A 138 -13.45 0.09 17.36
C LEU A 138 -14.67 1.01 17.44
N LEU A 139 -15.43 1.15 16.35
CA LEU A 139 -16.64 1.98 16.30
C LEU A 139 -17.73 1.44 17.26
N SER A 140 -17.98 0.13 17.25
CA SER A 140 -18.95 -0.51 18.17
C SER A 140 -18.54 -0.35 19.63
N ARG A 141 -17.25 -0.44 19.92
CA ARG A 141 -16.74 -0.21 21.27
C ARG A 141 -16.93 1.23 21.71
N MET A 142 -16.62 2.22 20.86
CA MET A 142 -16.88 3.62 21.14
C MET A 142 -18.37 3.90 21.37
N ALA A 143 -19.25 3.29 20.57
CA ALA A 143 -20.69 3.35 20.76
C ALA A 143 -21.12 2.79 22.14
N SER A 144 -20.59 1.64 22.52
CA SER A 144 -20.89 1.01 23.81
C SER A 144 -20.41 1.86 25.00
N GLU A 145 -19.20 2.44 24.89
CA GLU A 145 -18.63 3.32 25.94
C GLU A 145 -19.43 4.60 26.11
N LEU A 146 -20.01 5.14 25.04
CA LEU A 146 -20.90 6.31 25.11
C LEU A 146 -22.32 5.96 25.58
N GLY A 147 -22.83 4.78 25.22
CA GLY A 147 -24.19 4.33 25.51
C GLY A 147 -24.40 3.78 26.92
N THR A 148 -23.36 3.33 27.59
CA THR A 148 -23.42 2.84 28.98
C THR A 148 -22.73 3.84 29.90
N PRO A 149 -23.48 4.74 30.59
CA PRO A 149 -22.92 5.55 31.65
C PRO A 149 -22.42 4.58 32.73
N GLY A 150 -21.13 4.60 33.01
CA GLY A 150 -20.54 3.75 34.02
C GLY A 150 -21.24 3.95 35.38
N GLU A 151 -22.00 2.96 35.81
CA GLU A 151 -22.69 2.98 37.14
C GLU A 151 -21.70 3.01 38.31
N ASN A 152 -20.40 2.80 38.08
CA ASN A 152 -19.38 2.66 39.13
C ASN A 152 -18.09 3.46 38.91
N GLY A 153 -18.04 4.47 38.03
CA GLY A 153 -16.80 5.24 37.86
C GLY A 153 -15.62 4.42 37.31
N GLU A 154 -15.86 3.23 36.79
CA GLU A 154 -14.86 2.45 36.10
C GLU A 154 -14.58 3.11 34.75
N GLN A 155 -13.38 3.70 34.65
CA GLN A 155 -12.90 4.18 33.35
C GLN A 155 -12.88 3.01 32.37
N PRO A 156 -13.38 3.22 31.14
CA PRO A 156 -13.35 2.19 30.11
C PRO A 156 -11.93 1.59 29.98
N ASP A 157 -11.85 0.27 29.84
CA ASP A 157 -10.58 -0.44 29.71
C ASP A 157 -9.75 0.09 28.52
N GLY A 158 -8.97 1.14 28.76
CA GLY A 158 -8.14 1.80 27.75
C GLY A 158 -7.12 0.88 27.11
N ARG A 159 -6.76 -0.24 27.75
CA ARG A 159 -5.79 -1.20 27.23
C ARG A 159 -6.34 -1.98 26.04
N GLY A 160 -7.60 -2.40 26.11
CA GLY A 160 -8.23 -3.13 25.01
C GLY A 160 -8.43 -2.23 23.78
N PHE A 161 -8.69 -0.94 23.97
CA PHE A 161 -8.79 0.00 22.86
C PHE A 161 -7.43 0.26 22.21
N GLN A 162 -6.38 0.48 23.01
CA GLN A 162 -5.02 0.67 22.50
C GLN A 162 -4.51 -0.54 21.70
N ALA A 163 -4.84 -1.75 22.14
CA ALA A 163 -4.47 -2.97 21.41
C ALA A 163 -5.12 -3.01 20.01
N LEU A 164 -6.42 -2.67 19.92
CA LEU A 164 -7.13 -2.58 18.63
C LEU A 164 -6.58 -1.47 17.74
N GLU A 165 -6.24 -0.31 18.28
CA GLU A 165 -5.60 0.77 17.52
C GLU A 165 -4.24 0.36 16.96
N GLN A 166 -3.42 -0.33 17.75
CA GLN A 166 -2.14 -0.85 17.27
C GLN A 166 -2.33 -1.91 16.19
N ALA A 167 -3.27 -2.82 16.37
CA ALA A 167 -3.60 -3.84 15.37
C ALA A 167 -4.05 -3.19 14.06
N LEU A 168 -4.94 -2.19 14.12
CA LEU A 168 -5.41 -1.46 12.94
C LEU A 168 -4.28 -0.71 12.24
N GLY A 169 -3.40 -0.03 13.00
CA GLY A 169 -2.24 0.66 12.44
C GLY A 169 -1.31 -0.31 11.69
N GLN A 170 -1.02 -1.47 12.26
CA GLN A 170 -0.20 -2.51 11.63
C GLN A 170 -0.89 -3.12 10.39
N ALA A 171 -2.20 -3.39 10.46
CA ALA A 171 -2.97 -3.91 9.34
C ALA A 171 -3.00 -2.91 8.17
N LEU A 172 -3.14 -1.61 8.44
CA LEU A 172 -3.09 -0.54 7.43
C LEU A 172 -1.72 -0.43 6.76
N GLU A 173 -0.62 -0.49 7.51
CA GLU A 173 0.74 -0.49 6.96
C GLU A 173 1.00 -1.71 6.08
N GLN A 174 0.57 -2.89 6.51
CA GLN A 174 0.69 -4.13 5.73
C GLN A 174 -0.19 -4.10 4.49
N GLY A 175 -1.43 -3.60 4.61
CA GLY A 175 -2.36 -3.45 3.49
C GLY A 175 -1.82 -2.49 2.43
N GLU A 176 -1.27 -1.35 2.84
CA GLU A 176 -0.63 -0.37 1.94
C GLU A 176 0.57 -1.01 1.21
N ARG A 177 1.44 -1.74 1.92
CA ARG A 177 2.57 -2.45 1.31
C ARG A 177 2.10 -3.46 0.27
N ARG A 178 1.12 -4.31 0.60
CA ARG A 178 0.57 -5.30 -0.34
C ARG A 178 -0.10 -4.64 -1.55
N ALA A 179 -0.73 -3.48 -1.37
CA ALA A 179 -1.31 -2.72 -2.47
C ALA A 179 -0.24 -2.16 -3.42
N TYR A 180 0.89 -1.67 -2.89
CA TYR A 180 2.05 -1.26 -3.69
C TYR A 180 2.66 -2.43 -4.46
N GLU A 181 2.93 -3.55 -3.78
CA GLU A 181 3.43 -4.78 -4.43
C GLU A 181 2.47 -5.27 -5.52
N GLY A 182 1.17 -5.21 -5.26
CA GLY A 182 0.13 -5.54 -6.23
C GLY A 182 0.14 -4.63 -7.46
N MET A 183 0.37 -3.33 -7.28
CA MET A 183 0.46 -2.37 -8.38
C MET A 183 1.68 -2.63 -9.27
N GLU A 184 2.82 -2.96 -8.68
CA GLU A 184 4.05 -3.27 -9.42
C GLU A 184 3.99 -4.66 -10.09
N ASN A 185 3.28 -5.62 -9.47
CA ASN A 185 3.10 -6.97 -9.99
C ASN A 185 2.02 -7.09 -11.06
N SER A 186 1.17 -6.08 -11.24
CA SER A 186 0.11 -6.09 -12.25
C SER A 186 0.58 -5.47 -13.55
N LEU A 187 0.66 -6.27 -14.62
CA LEU A 187 0.98 -5.81 -15.98
C LEU A 187 -0.22 -5.18 -16.69
N LEU A 188 -1.44 -5.66 -16.39
CA LEU A 188 -2.65 -5.36 -17.15
C LEU A 188 -3.77 -4.78 -16.27
N ALA A 189 -3.72 -4.95 -14.95
CA ALA A 189 -4.78 -4.50 -14.07
C ALA A 189 -4.39 -3.18 -13.38
N ASP A 190 -5.24 -2.17 -13.47
CA ASP A 190 -5.09 -0.95 -12.67
C ASP A 190 -5.47 -1.26 -11.22
N THR A 191 -4.46 -1.35 -10.36
CA THR A 191 -4.61 -1.61 -8.92
C THR A 191 -4.53 -0.33 -8.09
N ARG A 192 -4.57 0.85 -8.71
CA ARG A 192 -4.58 2.17 -8.05
C ARG A 192 -5.74 2.32 -7.09
N TYR A 193 -6.86 1.66 -7.39
CA TYR A 193 -8.01 1.58 -6.50
C TYR A 193 -7.62 1.13 -5.09
N TYR A 194 -6.85 0.06 -4.95
CA TYR A 194 -6.45 -0.46 -3.64
C TYR A 194 -5.56 0.51 -2.86
N LEU A 195 -4.67 1.24 -3.55
CA LEU A 195 -3.86 2.28 -2.91
C LEU A 195 -4.72 3.44 -2.43
N ALA A 196 -5.65 3.91 -3.26
CA ALA A 196 -6.59 4.97 -2.90
C ALA A 196 -7.49 4.53 -1.72
N TYR A 197 -7.93 3.26 -1.71
CA TYR A 197 -8.70 2.68 -0.62
C TYR A 197 -7.89 2.62 0.69
N MET A 198 -6.64 2.16 0.66
CA MET A 198 -5.79 2.12 1.86
C MET A 198 -5.50 3.54 2.37
N GLY A 199 -5.28 4.50 1.48
CA GLY A 199 -5.14 5.92 1.82
C GLY A 199 -6.39 6.50 2.50
N LEU A 200 -7.59 6.17 2.00
CA LEU A 200 -8.86 6.52 2.64
C LEU A 200 -8.91 5.97 4.07
N ARG A 201 -8.68 4.67 4.25
CA ARG A 201 -8.75 4.01 5.57
C ARG A 201 -7.73 4.57 6.55
N LYS A 202 -6.54 4.91 6.11
CA LYS A 202 -5.51 5.56 6.91
C LYS A 202 -5.93 6.95 7.41
N ASN A 203 -6.54 7.75 6.53
CA ASN A 203 -7.09 9.05 6.93
C ASN A 203 -8.27 8.90 7.89
N GLN A 204 -9.15 7.93 7.65
CA GLN A 204 -10.25 7.61 8.56
C GLN A 204 -9.75 7.13 9.93
N PHE A 205 -8.67 6.37 9.99
CA PHE A 205 -8.05 5.95 11.25
C PHE A 205 -7.54 7.14 12.06
N ALA A 206 -6.87 8.11 11.43
CA ALA A 206 -6.43 9.31 12.11
C ALA A 206 -7.61 10.13 12.69
N ILE A 207 -8.74 10.17 11.99
CA ILE A 207 -9.96 10.82 12.48
C ILE A 207 -10.56 10.05 13.66
N LEU A 208 -10.63 8.73 13.57
CA LEU A 208 -11.14 7.86 14.62
C LEU A 208 -10.35 8.04 15.94
N CYS A 209 -9.03 8.16 15.87
CA CYS A 209 -8.19 8.45 17.03
C CYS A 209 -8.53 9.80 17.66
N ARG A 210 -8.75 10.85 16.85
CA ARG A 210 -9.16 12.18 17.37
C ARG A 210 -10.55 12.15 17.98
N MET A 211 -11.49 11.46 17.36
CA MET A 211 -12.84 11.28 17.89
C MET A 211 -12.82 10.59 19.25
N ARG A 212 -12.04 9.50 19.39
CA ARG A 212 -11.82 8.84 20.67
C ARG A 212 -11.22 9.78 21.72
N ASP A 213 -10.22 10.59 21.33
CA ASP A 213 -9.59 11.55 22.24
C ASP A 213 -10.62 12.57 22.77
N CYS A 214 -11.54 13.03 21.92
CA CYS A 214 -12.65 13.86 22.36
C CYS A 214 -13.52 13.17 23.41
N PHE A 215 -13.94 11.93 23.17
CA PHE A 215 -14.83 11.20 24.07
C PHE A 215 -14.14 10.80 25.39
N SER A 216 -12.88 10.41 25.35
CA SER A 216 -12.11 10.03 26.54
C SER A 216 -11.85 11.18 27.51
N ARG A 217 -11.96 12.43 27.06
CA ARG A 217 -11.78 13.65 27.87
C ARG A 217 -13.07 14.16 28.50
N MET A 218 -14.21 13.54 28.23
CA MET A 218 -15.47 13.92 28.87
C MET A 218 -15.45 13.49 30.33
N GLU A 219 -15.74 14.42 31.24
CA GLU A 219 -15.84 14.15 32.67
C GLU A 219 -17.21 13.61 33.08
N SER A 220 -18.23 13.83 32.27
CA SER A 220 -19.61 13.32 32.49
C SER A 220 -20.18 12.87 31.13
N THR A 221 -21.05 11.89 31.17
CA THR A 221 -21.78 11.44 29.98
C THR A 221 -23.10 12.20 29.87
N PRO A 222 -23.23 13.16 28.93
CA PRO A 222 -24.49 13.88 28.76
C PRO A 222 -25.54 13.00 28.08
N ASP A 223 -26.84 13.29 28.26
CA ASP A 223 -27.95 12.52 27.67
C ASP A 223 -27.85 12.41 26.15
N GLN A 224 -27.22 13.39 25.50
CA GLN A 224 -26.97 13.40 24.07
C GLN A 224 -25.99 12.28 23.62
N ALA A 225 -25.20 11.75 24.52
CA ALA A 225 -24.24 10.70 24.20
C ALA A 225 -24.93 9.42 23.68
N LEU A 226 -26.14 9.12 24.14
CA LEU A 226 -26.93 7.99 23.64
C LEU A 226 -27.24 8.12 22.14
N VAL A 227 -27.67 9.30 21.71
CA VAL A 227 -27.98 9.53 20.28
C VAL A 227 -26.74 9.43 19.39
N VAL A 228 -25.59 9.90 19.91
CA VAL A 228 -24.30 9.76 19.21
C VAL A 228 -23.83 8.30 19.20
N ALA A 229 -24.07 7.54 20.29
CA ALA A 229 -23.79 6.13 20.36
C ALA A 229 -24.59 5.33 19.33
N ASP A 230 -25.90 5.60 19.19
CA ASP A 230 -26.75 4.97 18.18
C ASP A 230 -26.25 5.27 16.77
N LEU A 231 -25.85 6.51 16.48
CA LEU A 231 -25.26 6.89 15.19
C LEU A 231 -23.95 6.14 14.93
N LEU A 232 -23.06 6.02 15.92
CA LEU A 232 -21.83 5.25 15.80
C LEU A 232 -22.11 3.77 15.53
N GLN A 233 -23.16 3.22 16.14
CA GLN A 233 -23.59 1.84 15.88
C GLN A 233 -24.13 1.68 14.45
N SER A 234 -24.90 2.65 13.94
CA SER A 234 -25.35 2.68 12.53
C SER A 234 -24.15 2.73 11.56
N VAL A 235 -23.14 3.56 11.87
CA VAL A 235 -21.90 3.65 11.09
C VAL A 235 -21.15 2.33 11.11
N SER A 236 -21.01 1.69 12.28
CA SER A 236 -20.37 0.38 12.43
C SER A 236 -21.08 -0.71 11.63
N GLY A 237 -22.40 -0.79 11.72
CA GLY A 237 -23.21 -1.79 11.01
C GLY A 237 -23.21 -1.61 9.48
N SER A 238 -22.90 -0.40 9.01
CA SER A 238 -22.84 -0.06 7.59
C SER A 238 -21.40 0.06 7.07
N PHE A 239 -20.40 -0.31 7.88
CA PHE A 239 -18.99 -0.11 7.55
C PHE A 239 -18.48 -1.20 6.62
N HIS A 240 -18.50 -0.95 5.33
CA HIS A 240 -17.98 -1.85 4.30
C HIS A 240 -17.53 -1.06 3.05
N GLU A 241 -16.79 -1.72 2.17
CA GLU A 241 -16.21 -1.14 0.95
C GLU A 241 -17.24 -0.40 0.08
N ARG A 242 -18.43 -0.94 -0.09
CA ARG A 242 -19.46 -0.46 -1.04
C ARG A 242 -20.35 0.66 -0.51
N ASN A 243 -20.29 0.97 0.78
CA ASN A 243 -21.07 2.06 1.36
C ASN A 243 -20.60 3.41 0.81
N ASN A 244 -21.51 4.28 0.41
CA ASN A 244 -21.25 5.63 -0.08
C ASN A 244 -21.41 6.72 0.99
N ALA A 245 -21.78 6.34 2.21
CA ALA A 245 -21.98 7.18 3.39
C ALA A 245 -23.09 8.26 3.26
N LEU A 246 -23.87 8.30 2.19
CA LEU A 246 -24.88 9.35 2.01
C LEU A 246 -25.98 9.29 3.09
N GLY A 247 -26.57 8.11 3.29
CA GLY A 247 -27.62 7.92 4.32
C GLY A 247 -27.11 8.20 5.73
N LEU A 248 -25.84 7.85 6.04
CA LEU A 248 -25.23 8.12 7.33
C LEU A 248 -24.96 9.62 7.54
N LEU A 249 -24.66 10.38 6.50
CA LEU A 249 -24.53 11.84 6.58
C LEU A 249 -25.88 12.51 6.83
N ASP A 250 -26.95 12.01 6.21
CA ASP A 250 -28.31 12.50 6.47
C ASP A 250 -28.72 12.21 7.92
N GLU A 251 -28.43 11.01 8.45
CA GLU A 251 -28.68 10.63 9.84
C GLU A 251 -27.88 11.53 10.81
N LEU A 252 -26.59 11.77 10.52
CA LEU A 252 -25.74 12.66 11.31
C LEU A 252 -26.30 14.08 11.37
N GLU A 253 -26.84 14.63 10.27
CA GLU A 253 -27.44 15.95 10.25
C GLU A 253 -28.70 16.00 11.10
N GLN A 254 -29.52 14.95 11.13
CA GLN A 254 -30.66 14.83 12.04
C GLN A 254 -30.23 14.83 13.52
N VAL A 255 -29.16 14.10 13.85
CA VAL A 255 -28.58 14.11 15.20
C VAL A 255 -28.12 15.51 15.59
N LYS A 256 -27.46 16.26 14.72
CA LYS A 256 -27.07 17.65 14.97
C LYS A 256 -28.29 18.57 15.24
N LEU A 257 -29.34 18.42 14.44
CA LEU A 257 -30.58 19.17 14.63
C LEU A 257 -31.26 18.86 15.97
N GLN A 258 -31.31 17.58 16.33
CA GLN A 258 -31.81 17.10 17.61
C GLN A 258 -31.01 17.67 18.77
N MET A 259 -29.68 17.68 18.70
CA MET A 259 -28.84 18.28 19.74
C MET A 259 -29.06 19.80 19.89
N LYS A 260 -29.26 20.53 18.79
CA LYS A 260 -29.56 21.98 18.82
C LYS A 260 -30.89 22.30 19.45
N ALA A 261 -31.87 21.40 19.37
CA ALA A 261 -33.23 21.64 19.95
C ALA A 261 -33.28 21.36 21.44
N GLN A 262 -32.24 20.81 22.03
CA GLN A 262 -32.22 20.49 23.47
C GLN A 262 -31.92 21.70 24.34
N PRO A 263 -32.34 21.69 25.65
CA PRO A 263 -32.05 22.76 26.59
C PRO A 263 -30.55 23.01 26.75
N LEU A 264 -30.22 24.25 27.07
CA LEU A 264 -28.85 24.65 27.36
C LEU A 264 -28.33 23.92 28.62
N PRO A 265 -27.04 23.61 28.69
CA PRO A 265 -26.42 22.99 29.85
C PRO A 265 -26.47 23.96 31.06
N VAL A 266 -26.78 23.42 32.23
CA VAL A 266 -26.87 24.18 33.47
C VAL A 266 -25.53 24.20 34.21
N ARG A 267 -24.75 23.11 34.11
CA ARG A 267 -23.48 22.96 34.81
C ARG A 267 -22.31 23.11 33.83
N ARG A 268 -21.22 23.70 34.33
CA ARG A 268 -19.98 23.85 33.52
C ARG A 268 -19.46 22.49 32.99
N GLN A 269 -19.44 21.49 33.84
CA GLN A 269 -18.97 20.14 33.48
C GLN A 269 -19.79 19.50 32.35
N GLU A 270 -21.12 19.70 32.42
CA GLU A 270 -22.02 19.27 31.35
C GLU A 270 -21.76 20.04 30.04
N PHE A 271 -21.53 21.36 30.14
CA PHE A 271 -21.18 22.17 28.97
C PHE A 271 -19.90 21.70 28.30
N GLU A 272 -18.84 21.44 29.09
CA GLU A 272 -17.54 20.96 28.57
C GLU A 272 -17.68 19.57 27.94
N SER A 273 -18.43 18.66 28.58
CA SER A 273 -18.67 17.30 28.01
C SER A 273 -19.52 17.36 26.74
N ARG A 274 -20.57 18.20 26.67
CA ARG A 274 -21.36 18.40 25.44
C ARG A 274 -20.53 19.02 24.33
N ALA A 275 -19.60 19.93 24.64
CA ALA A 275 -18.69 20.52 23.64
C ALA A 275 -17.74 19.45 23.06
N LEU A 276 -17.18 18.58 23.89
CA LEU A 276 -16.32 17.48 23.46
C LEU A 276 -17.10 16.46 22.62
N LEU A 277 -18.34 16.13 23.02
CA LEU A 277 -19.23 15.26 22.27
C LEU A 277 -19.54 15.83 20.87
N TYR A 278 -19.80 17.15 20.80
CA TYR A 278 -20.05 17.81 19.52
C TYR A 278 -18.80 17.88 18.63
N LEU A 279 -17.61 18.07 19.21
CA LEU A 279 -16.36 17.95 18.47
C LEU A 279 -16.16 16.53 17.90
N GLY A 280 -16.42 15.50 18.69
CA GLY A 280 -16.41 14.11 18.20
C GLY A 280 -17.39 13.87 17.06
N LEU A 281 -18.57 14.50 17.11
CA LEU A 281 -19.56 14.42 16.03
C LEU A 281 -19.08 15.12 14.74
N LEU A 282 -18.35 16.23 14.85
CA LEU A 282 -17.72 16.89 13.69
C LEU A 282 -16.59 16.04 13.09
N GLU A 283 -15.82 15.34 13.90
CA GLU A 283 -14.83 14.37 13.41
C GLU A 283 -15.52 13.21 12.70
N LEU A 284 -16.66 12.70 13.22
CA LEU A 284 -17.44 11.67 12.54
C LEU A 284 -17.99 12.15 11.20
N GLU A 285 -18.40 13.41 11.08
CA GLU A 285 -18.78 14.01 9.80
C GLU A 285 -17.64 13.94 8.79
N GLN A 286 -16.44 14.36 9.18
CA GLN A 286 -15.25 14.30 8.31
C GLN A 286 -14.93 12.86 7.91
N PHE A 287 -15.06 11.91 8.84
CA PHE A 287 -14.89 10.48 8.57
C PHE A 287 -15.84 9.98 7.47
N LEU A 288 -17.11 10.38 7.51
CA LEU A 288 -18.11 10.02 6.52
C LEU A 288 -17.93 10.77 5.19
N VAL A 289 -17.55 12.06 5.24
CA VAL A 289 -17.26 12.87 4.06
C VAL A 289 -16.11 12.28 3.24
N LEU A 290 -15.02 11.86 3.88
CA LEU A 290 -13.91 11.17 3.18
C LEU A 290 -14.40 9.93 2.42
N LYS A 291 -15.29 9.15 3.01
CA LYS A 291 -15.86 7.97 2.35
C LYS A 291 -16.75 8.34 1.15
N LYS A 292 -17.58 9.37 1.31
CA LYS A 292 -18.42 9.91 0.23
C LYS A 292 -17.57 10.40 -0.93
N GLU A 293 -16.53 11.20 -0.66
CA GLU A 293 -15.63 11.73 -1.68
C GLU A 293 -14.91 10.60 -2.44
N PHE A 294 -14.43 9.60 -1.72
CA PHE A 294 -13.85 8.40 -2.33
C PHE A 294 -14.85 7.70 -3.24
N ALA A 295 -16.08 7.48 -2.78
CA ALA A 295 -17.13 6.80 -3.56
C ALA A 295 -17.51 7.59 -4.83
N LEU A 296 -17.60 8.93 -4.74
CA LEU A 296 -17.89 9.80 -5.87
C LEU A 296 -16.72 9.93 -6.86
N GLY A 297 -15.49 9.74 -6.39
CA GLY A 297 -14.28 9.78 -7.20
C GLY A 297 -14.09 8.53 -8.06
N LEU A 298 -14.82 7.44 -7.80
CA LEU A 298 -14.70 6.20 -8.56
C LEU A 298 -15.35 6.32 -9.95
N SER A 299 -14.64 5.85 -10.96
CA SER A 299 -15.17 5.71 -12.32
C SER A 299 -16.21 4.58 -12.39
N ARG A 300 -17.10 4.64 -13.40
CA ARG A 300 -18.09 3.56 -13.65
C ARG A 300 -17.45 2.19 -13.86
N GLU A 301 -16.22 2.17 -14.39
CA GLU A 301 -15.48 0.94 -14.64
C GLU A 301 -14.95 0.35 -13.33
N GLU A 302 -14.40 1.20 -12.43
CA GLU A 302 -13.96 0.79 -11.09
C GLU A 302 -15.10 0.28 -10.24
N ILE A 303 -16.25 0.98 -10.24
CA ILE A 303 -17.46 0.52 -9.53
C ILE A 303 -17.88 -0.86 -10.03
N ARG A 304 -17.95 -1.07 -11.36
CA ARG A 304 -18.32 -2.36 -11.94
C ARG A 304 -17.32 -3.46 -11.59
N ARG A 305 -16.04 -3.13 -11.57
CA ARG A 305 -14.97 -4.10 -11.33
C ARG A 305 -14.83 -4.48 -9.87
N PHE A 306 -14.82 -3.48 -8.96
CA PHE A 306 -14.53 -3.69 -7.54
C PHE A 306 -15.80 -3.85 -6.70
N TRP A 307 -16.87 -3.16 -7.05
CA TRP A 307 -18.16 -3.19 -6.33
C TRP A 307 -19.22 -4.08 -6.98
N GLY A 308 -19.10 -4.42 -8.27
CA GLY A 308 -20.06 -5.21 -9.02
C GLY A 308 -19.92 -6.73 -8.88
N ARG A 309 -18.97 -7.22 -8.13
CA ARG A 309 -18.79 -8.65 -7.83
C ARG A 309 -19.49 -8.98 -6.51
N GLY A 310 -20.80 -9.17 -6.56
CA GLY A 310 -21.61 -9.62 -5.44
C GLY A 310 -22.89 -10.23 -5.93
#